data_98cf3b3a3d332efe664b8bb99b1e88f2
#
_entry.id   98cf3b3a3d332efe664b8bb99b1e88f2
#
_cell.length_a   1.000
_cell.length_b   1.000
_cell.length_c   1.000
_cell.angle_alpha   90.00
_cell.angle_beta   90.00
_cell.angle_gamma   90.00
#
_symmetry.space_group_name_H-M   'P 1'
#
loop_
_entity.id
_entity.type
_entity.pdbx_description
1 polymer ?
#
loop_
_entity_poly.entity_id
_entity_poly.type
_entity_poly.pdbx_seq_one_letter_code
_entity_poly.pdbx_strand_id
1 'polypeptide(L)'
;MGREVTKKIFKSMMLVCAVVLAAGLALVLGILYRNFDGQMRDELVKEAAYLEYGVEQQGADYLKNIKDKSARITYIAQDGTVLFDNEADASEMENHRDRDEFQKAEKYGAGESSRYSDTLSEKTIYYALRLKDGTVLRVSGTQDSVFALVENLVLPLCWILLIMLVLSGIIASVISKKIVKPVNELDLEHPEENQIYE
;
A
#
# COMPACT_ATOMS: atom_id res chain seq x y z
N MET A 1 -41.29 -3.63 27.45
CA MET A 1 -40.78 -4.62 26.48
C MET A 1 -40.29 -3.99 25.17
N GLY A 2 -41.05 -3.13 24.54
CA GLY A 2 -40.69 -2.52 23.24
C GLY A 2 -39.39 -1.71 23.22
N ARG A 3 -39.04 -0.97 24.27
CA ARG A 3 -37.83 -0.15 24.36
C ARG A 3 -36.51 -0.99 24.33
N GLU A 4 -36.55 -2.20 24.82
CA GLU A 4 -35.43 -3.15 24.81
C GLU A 4 -35.22 -3.76 23.40
N VAL A 5 -36.31 -4.09 22.71
CA VAL A 5 -36.28 -4.63 21.35
C VAL A 5 -35.72 -3.59 20.39
N THR A 6 -36.21 -2.34 20.47
CA THR A 6 -35.73 -1.23 19.65
C THR A 6 -34.22 -1.00 19.83
N LYS A 7 -33.73 -1.02 21.07
CA LYS A 7 -32.30 -0.88 21.37
C LYS A 7 -31.47 -2.06 20.82
N LYS A 8 -31.99 -3.29 20.89
CA LYS A 8 -31.29 -4.47 20.34
C LYS A 8 -31.19 -4.39 18.83
N ILE A 9 -32.27 -4.03 18.15
CA ILE A 9 -32.29 -3.85 16.68
C ILE A 9 -31.28 -2.76 16.29
N PHE A 10 -31.30 -1.61 16.94
CA PHE A 10 -30.37 -0.52 16.68
C PHE A 10 -28.90 -0.97 16.85
N LYS A 11 -28.58 -1.65 17.97
CA LYS A 11 -27.22 -2.18 18.21
C LYS A 11 -26.79 -3.19 17.14
N SER A 12 -27.70 -4.09 16.74
CA SER A 12 -27.40 -5.08 15.70
C SER A 12 -27.14 -4.41 14.33
N MET A 13 -27.93 -3.42 13.95
CA MET A 13 -27.72 -2.65 12.71
C MET A 13 -26.38 -1.92 12.74
N MET A 14 -26.04 -1.26 13.84
CA MET A 14 -24.75 -0.57 14.00
C MET A 14 -23.58 -1.53 13.96
N LEU A 15 -23.70 -2.72 14.58
CA LEU A 15 -22.67 -3.75 14.54
C LEU A 15 -22.44 -4.24 13.08
N VAL A 16 -23.52 -4.55 12.37
CA VAL A 16 -23.41 -5.00 10.97
C VAL A 16 -22.75 -3.92 10.11
N CYS A 17 -23.17 -2.66 10.22
CA CYS A 17 -22.55 -1.55 9.51
C CYS A 17 -21.05 -1.44 9.83
N ALA A 18 -20.66 -1.51 11.10
CA ALA A 18 -19.27 -1.43 11.52
C ALA A 18 -18.42 -2.58 10.95
N VAL A 19 -18.95 -3.81 10.97
CA VAL A 19 -18.27 -4.99 10.41
C VAL A 19 -18.09 -4.86 8.89
N VAL A 20 -19.14 -4.46 8.17
CA VAL A 20 -19.08 -4.28 6.71
C VAL A 20 -18.08 -3.19 6.32
N LEU A 21 -18.08 -2.06 7.04
CA LEU A 21 -17.14 -0.97 6.80
C LEU A 21 -15.69 -1.40 7.10
N ALA A 22 -15.46 -2.11 8.20
CA ALA A 22 -14.13 -2.62 8.55
C ALA A 22 -13.61 -3.64 7.52
N ALA A 23 -14.46 -4.55 7.07
CA ALA A 23 -14.12 -5.52 6.02
C ALA A 23 -13.82 -4.83 4.68
N GLY A 24 -14.61 -3.83 4.29
CA GLY A 24 -14.38 -3.02 3.10
C GLY A 24 -13.05 -2.27 3.16
N LEU A 25 -12.74 -1.65 4.30
CA LEU A 25 -11.45 -0.98 4.51
C LEU A 25 -10.28 -1.95 4.38
N ALA A 26 -10.35 -3.11 5.05
CA ALA A 26 -9.29 -4.12 4.99
C ALA A 26 -9.05 -4.61 3.55
N LEU A 27 -10.13 -4.79 2.77
CA LEU A 27 -10.05 -5.17 1.37
C LEU A 27 -9.39 -4.09 0.51
N VAL A 28 -9.81 -2.83 0.67
CA VAL A 28 -9.23 -1.69 -0.07
C VAL A 28 -7.74 -1.55 0.25
N LEU A 29 -7.36 -1.58 1.53
CA LEU A 29 -5.96 -1.50 1.95
C LEU A 29 -5.13 -2.66 1.38
N GLY A 30 -5.68 -3.88 1.37
CA GLY A 30 -5.02 -5.05 0.78
C GLY A 30 -4.78 -4.91 -0.73
N ILE A 31 -5.76 -4.38 -1.47
CA ILE A 31 -5.62 -4.11 -2.92
C ILE A 31 -4.58 -3.02 -3.16
N LEU A 32 -4.65 -1.91 -2.41
CA LEU A 32 -3.69 -0.81 -2.53
C LEU A 32 -2.26 -1.29 -2.28
N TYR A 33 -2.04 -2.05 -1.18
CA TYR A 33 -0.72 -2.58 -0.86
C TYR A 33 -0.14 -3.44 -2.00
N ARG A 34 -0.94 -4.32 -2.59
CA ARG A 34 -0.49 -5.16 -3.72
C ARG A 34 -0.18 -4.35 -4.98
N ASN A 35 -1.01 -3.34 -5.27
CA ASN A 35 -0.79 -2.50 -6.45
C ASN A 35 0.47 -1.65 -6.31
N PHE A 36 0.76 -1.12 -5.12
CA PHE A 36 1.97 -0.33 -4.89
C PHE A 36 3.25 -1.15 -5.03
N ASP A 37 3.28 -2.39 -4.53
CA ASP A 37 4.45 -3.28 -4.69
C ASP A 37 4.74 -3.55 -6.18
N GLY A 38 3.69 -3.79 -6.98
CA GLY A 38 3.79 -3.96 -8.42
C GLY A 38 4.26 -2.69 -9.14
N GLN A 39 3.66 -1.53 -8.83
CA GLN A 39 4.03 -0.26 -9.45
C GLN A 39 5.49 0.12 -9.18
N MET A 40 5.97 -0.06 -7.94
CA MET A 40 7.37 0.21 -7.61
C MET A 40 8.33 -0.68 -8.42
N ARG A 41 8.02 -1.98 -8.58
CA ARG A 41 8.83 -2.86 -9.44
C ARG A 41 8.87 -2.39 -10.88
N ASP A 42 7.71 -2.06 -11.45
CA ASP A 42 7.59 -1.56 -12.81
C ASP A 42 8.36 -0.24 -13.01
N GLU A 43 8.37 0.62 -11.99
CA GLU A 43 9.11 1.88 -12.00
C GLU A 43 10.62 1.65 -11.99
N LEU A 44 11.13 0.76 -11.13
CA LEU A 44 12.54 0.39 -11.11
C LEU A 44 13.00 -0.24 -12.42
N VAL A 45 12.17 -1.09 -13.04
CA VAL A 45 12.47 -1.69 -14.35
C VAL A 45 12.58 -0.60 -15.44
N LYS A 46 11.63 0.34 -15.46
CA LYS A 46 11.66 1.47 -16.42
C LYS A 46 12.86 2.37 -16.19
N GLU A 47 13.15 2.70 -14.93
CA GLU A 47 14.31 3.52 -14.57
C GLU A 47 15.61 2.87 -15.03
N ALA A 48 15.80 1.58 -14.73
CA ALA A 48 16.98 0.83 -15.22
C ALA A 48 17.09 0.85 -16.74
N ALA A 49 15.99 0.67 -17.46
CA ALA A 49 15.98 0.70 -18.93
C ALA A 49 16.30 2.09 -19.51
N TYR A 50 15.87 3.19 -18.86
CA TYR A 50 16.26 4.54 -19.27
C TYR A 50 17.73 4.81 -19.02
N LEU A 51 18.27 4.35 -17.89
CA LEU A 51 19.67 4.53 -17.54
C LEU A 51 20.62 3.68 -18.39
N GLU A 52 20.18 2.48 -18.80
CA GLU A 52 20.97 1.54 -19.61
C GLU A 52 21.63 2.23 -20.81
N TYR A 53 20.83 2.96 -21.60
CA TYR A 53 21.35 3.62 -22.81
C TYR A 53 22.45 4.63 -22.50
N GLY A 54 22.26 5.45 -21.48
CA GLY A 54 23.25 6.46 -21.08
C GLY A 54 24.53 5.84 -20.51
N VAL A 55 24.37 4.81 -19.68
CA VAL A 55 25.50 4.11 -19.06
C VAL A 55 26.29 3.31 -20.10
N GLU A 56 25.67 2.67 -21.08
CA GLU A 56 26.36 1.97 -22.18
C GLU A 56 27.20 2.92 -23.05
N GLN A 57 26.82 4.22 -23.14
CA GLN A 57 27.57 5.20 -23.94
C GLN A 57 28.69 5.90 -23.15
N GLN A 58 28.47 6.21 -21.89
CA GLN A 58 29.34 7.09 -21.09
C GLN A 58 29.81 6.48 -19.76
N GLY A 59 29.37 5.23 -19.45
CA GLY A 59 29.75 4.56 -18.21
C GLY A 59 29.26 5.30 -16.95
N ALA A 60 30.03 5.22 -15.88
CA ALA A 60 29.73 5.87 -14.60
C ALA A 60 29.61 7.41 -14.69
N ASP A 61 30.23 8.04 -15.70
CA ASP A 61 30.18 9.50 -15.83
C ASP A 61 28.78 10.01 -16.22
N TYR A 62 27.99 9.21 -16.91
CA TYR A 62 26.59 9.51 -17.14
C TYR A 62 25.81 9.61 -15.82
N LEU A 63 26.02 8.65 -14.90
CA LEU A 63 25.32 8.57 -13.61
C LEU A 63 25.66 9.74 -12.69
N LYS A 64 26.89 10.24 -12.74
CA LYS A 64 27.32 11.42 -11.93
C LYS A 64 26.56 12.70 -12.26
N ASN A 65 26.02 12.81 -13.48
CA ASN A 65 25.29 13.98 -13.96
C ASN A 65 23.77 13.89 -13.68
N ILE A 66 23.27 12.76 -13.20
CA ILE A 66 21.85 12.58 -12.86
C ILE A 66 21.55 13.33 -11.57
N LYS A 67 20.62 14.29 -11.66
CA LYS A 67 20.18 15.09 -10.51
C LYS A 67 19.02 14.47 -9.76
N ASP A 68 18.27 13.58 -10.42
CA ASP A 68 17.15 12.88 -9.83
C ASP A 68 17.66 11.84 -8.82
N LYS A 69 17.12 11.89 -7.61
CA LYS A 69 17.44 10.98 -6.50
C LYS A 69 16.20 10.20 -6.05
N SER A 70 15.23 10.03 -6.94
CA SER A 70 14.00 9.27 -6.64
C SER A 70 14.29 7.79 -6.37
N ALA A 71 15.36 7.25 -6.99
CA ALA A 71 15.84 5.89 -6.77
C ALA A 71 17.33 5.89 -6.43
N ARG A 72 17.76 4.90 -5.65
CA ARG A 72 19.17 4.64 -5.46
C ARG A 72 19.71 3.88 -6.66
N ILE A 73 20.79 4.38 -7.23
CA ILE A 73 21.44 3.85 -8.43
C ILE A 73 22.84 3.38 -8.04
N THR A 74 23.14 2.12 -8.29
CA THR A 74 24.45 1.52 -8.05
C THR A 74 24.98 0.91 -9.35
N TYR A 75 26.20 1.24 -9.76
CA TYR A 75 26.86 0.66 -10.91
C TYR A 75 27.95 -0.28 -10.45
N ILE A 76 27.93 -1.52 -10.91
CA ILE A 76 28.70 -2.64 -10.34
C ILE A 76 29.52 -3.30 -11.46
N ALA A 77 30.79 -3.52 -11.21
CA ALA A 77 31.67 -4.28 -12.12
C ALA A 77 31.27 -5.76 -12.18
N GLN A 78 31.76 -6.48 -13.17
CA GLN A 78 31.49 -7.91 -13.37
C GLN A 78 31.96 -8.77 -12.19
N ASP A 79 32.98 -8.34 -11.45
CA ASP A 79 33.47 -9.04 -10.26
C ASP A 79 32.69 -8.72 -8.98
N GLY A 80 31.67 -7.86 -9.06
CA GLY A 80 30.84 -7.41 -7.95
C GLY A 80 31.36 -6.15 -7.24
N THR A 81 32.46 -5.56 -7.70
CA THR A 81 33.00 -4.31 -7.14
C THR A 81 32.07 -3.15 -7.49
N VAL A 82 31.72 -2.31 -6.53
CA VAL A 82 30.90 -1.12 -6.76
C VAL A 82 31.76 -0.03 -7.40
N LEU A 83 31.36 0.43 -8.59
CA LEU A 83 32.04 1.48 -9.34
C LEU A 83 31.45 2.87 -9.09
N PHE A 84 30.14 2.93 -8.79
CA PHE A 84 29.42 4.15 -8.50
C PHE A 84 28.17 3.85 -7.67
N ASP A 85 27.84 4.75 -6.76
CA ASP A 85 26.57 4.78 -6.05
C ASP A 85 26.16 6.25 -5.81
N ASN A 86 24.87 6.59 -5.99
CA ASN A 86 24.43 7.98 -5.87
C ASN A 86 24.11 8.40 -4.42
N GLU A 87 24.15 7.48 -3.44
CA GLU A 87 23.87 7.75 -2.03
C GLU A 87 25.07 7.51 -1.10
N ALA A 88 25.95 6.57 -1.45
CA ALA A 88 27.09 6.19 -0.63
C ALA A 88 28.41 6.30 -1.40
N ASP A 89 29.53 6.38 -0.66
CA ASP A 89 30.87 6.31 -1.29
C ASP A 89 31.13 4.87 -1.76
N ALA A 90 31.29 4.70 -3.07
CA ALA A 90 31.53 3.40 -3.69
C ALA A 90 32.81 2.73 -3.15
N SER A 91 33.81 3.50 -2.74
CA SER A 91 35.09 2.99 -2.21
C SER A 91 34.96 2.35 -0.82
N GLU A 92 33.92 2.68 -0.08
CA GLU A 92 33.64 2.13 1.25
C GLU A 92 32.63 0.97 1.22
N MET A 93 32.10 0.66 0.04
CA MET A 93 31.08 -0.38 -0.12
C MET A 93 31.71 -1.78 -0.23
N GLU A 94 31.05 -2.75 0.40
CA GLU A 94 31.38 -4.16 0.24
C GLU A 94 31.14 -4.64 -1.20
N ASN A 95 31.81 -5.74 -1.57
CA ASN A 95 31.55 -6.38 -2.85
C ASN A 95 30.11 -6.93 -2.92
N HIS A 96 29.43 -6.70 -4.03
CA HIS A 96 28.02 -7.05 -4.22
C HIS A 96 27.77 -8.35 -5.01
N ARG A 97 28.83 -9.15 -5.25
CA ARG A 97 28.73 -10.40 -6.03
C ARG A 97 27.75 -11.41 -5.43
N ASP A 98 27.66 -11.45 -4.10
CA ASP A 98 26.81 -12.41 -3.39
C ASP A 98 25.36 -11.91 -3.21
N ARG A 99 25.00 -10.80 -3.82
CA ARG A 99 23.63 -10.27 -3.77
C ARG A 99 22.73 -11.01 -4.75
N ASP A 100 21.56 -11.45 -4.29
CA ASP A 100 20.62 -12.26 -5.09
C ASP A 100 20.23 -11.59 -6.42
N GLU A 101 19.97 -10.27 -6.41
CA GLU A 101 19.66 -9.53 -7.61
C GLU A 101 20.82 -9.50 -8.61
N PHE A 102 22.06 -9.39 -8.12
CA PHE A 102 23.25 -9.42 -8.94
C PHE A 102 23.45 -10.79 -9.59
N GLN A 103 23.39 -11.87 -8.82
CA GLN A 103 23.53 -13.24 -9.32
C GLN A 103 22.46 -13.60 -10.36
N LYS A 104 21.23 -13.15 -10.13
CA LYS A 104 20.14 -13.34 -11.11
C LYS A 104 20.39 -12.53 -12.38
N ALA A 105 20.85 -11.28 -12.26
CA ALA A 105 21.18 -10.45 -13.41
C ALA A 105 22.35 -11.06 -14.21
N GLU A 106 23.38 -11.57 -13.55
CA GLU A 106 24.52 -12.25 -14.20
C GLU A 106 24.04 -13.47 -15.00
N LYS A 107 23.13 -14.26 -14.46
CA LYS A 107 22.64 -15.51 -15.06
C LYS A 107 21.57 -15.34 -16.11
N TYR A 108 20.64 -14.41 -15.90
CA TYR A 108 19.41 -14.28 -16.69
C TYR A 108 19.29 -12.94 -17.45
N GLY A 109 20.27 -12.04 -17.29
CA GLY A 109 20.26 -10.70 -17.86
C GLY A 109 19.60 -9.65 -16.96
N ALA A 110 18.66 -10.06 -16.13
CA ALA A 110 18.06 -9.20 -15.13
C ALA A 110 17.72 -9.99 -13.86
N GLY A 111 17.67 -9.31 -12.72
CA GLY A 111 17.40 -9.93 -11.43
C GLY A 111 16.67 -8.99 -10.47
N GLU A 112 15.79 -9.56 -9.69
CA GLU A 112 15.08 -8.84 -8.63
C GLU A 112 15.31 -9.50 -7.28
N SER A 113 15.38 -8.68 -6.24
CA SER A 113 15.30 -9.12 -4.85
C SER A 113 14.60 -8.09 -4.00
N SER A 114 14.21 -8.47 -2.80
CA SER A 114 13.72 -7.52 -1.80
C SER A 114 14.28 -7.89 -0.43
N ARG A 115 14.63 -6.89 0.35
CA ARG A 115 15.11 -7.05 1.73
C ARG A 115 14.26 -6.20 2.66
N TYR A 116 13.94 -6.78 3.80
CA TYR A 116 13.24 -6.08 4.88
C TYR A 116 14.26 -5.71 5.96
N SER A 117 14.24 -4.44 6.37
CA SER A 117 15.02 -3.97 7.50
C SER A 117 14.13 -3.96 8.74
N ASP A 118 14.35 -4.92 9.65
CA ASP A 118 13.60 -4.99 10.91
C ASP A 118 13.83 -3.75 11.79
N THR A 119 14.99 -3.11 11.65
CA THR A 119 15.37 -1.93 12.44
C THR A 119 14.64 -0.66 11.99
N LEU A 120 14.42 -0.52 10.69
CA LEU A 120 13.77 0.66 10.08
C LEU A 120 12.31 0.38 9.71
N SER A 121 11.85 -0.87 9.81
CA SER A 121 10.53 -1.32 9.33
C SER A 121 10.28 -1.02 7.86
N GLU A 122 11.34 -1.03 7.06
CA GLU A 122 11.34 -0.69 5.65
C GLU A 122 11.67 -1.90 4.78
N LYS A 123 10.95 -2.03 3.67
CA LYS A 123 11.24 -3.01 2.62
C LYS A 123 11.90 -2.30 1.46
N THR A 124 13.12 -2.69 1.11
CA THR A 124 13.81 -2.20 -0.09
C THR A 124 13.67 -3.22 -1.21
N ILE A 125 13.26 -2.75 -2.39
CA ILE A 125 13.19 -3.54 -3.62
C ILE A 125 14.39 -3.18 -4.47
N TYR A 126 15.07 -4.20 -4.99
CA TYR A 126 16.24 -4.08 -5.85
C TYR A 126 15.92 -4.69 -7.20
N TYR A 127 16.25 -3.96 -8.26
CA TYR A 127 16.26 -4.46 -9.62
C TYR A 127 17.67 -4.28 -10.21
N ALA A 128 18.23 -5.33 -10.77
CA ALA A 128 19.56 -5.35 -11.38
C ALA A 128 19.45 -5.75 -12.83
N LEU A 129 20.09 -4.99 -13.71
CA LEU A 129 20.14 -5.20 -15.16
C LEU A 129 21.60 -5.40 -15.59
N ARG A 130 21.89 -6.50 -16.26
CA ARG A 130 23.22 -6.76 -16.82
C ARG A 130 23.38 -6.04 -18.14
N LEU A 131 24.41 -5.23 -18.27
CA LEU A 131 24.76 -4.50 -19.47
C LEU A 131 25.60 -5.36 -20.44
N LYS A 132 25.77 -4.88 -21.67
CA LYS A 132 26.48 -5.63 -22.75
C LYS A 132 27.96 -5.90 -22.46
N ASP A 133 28.58 -5.02 -21.69
CA ASP A 133 29.99 -5.16 -21.27
C ASP A 133 30.17 -6.09 -20.05
N GLY A 134 29.07 -6.66 -19.54
CA GLY A 134 29.07 -7.55 -18.39
C GLY A 134 28.97 -6.84 -17.02
N THR A 135 28.98 -5.52 -16.98
CA THR A 135 28.68 -4.76 -15.75
C THR A 135 27.19 -4.86 -15.40
N VAL A 136 26.84 -4.50 -14.19
CA VAL A 136 25.47 -4.55 -13.71
C VAL A 136 25.04 -3.17 -13.21
N LEU A 137 23.90 -2.71 -13.72
CA LEU A 137 23.22 -1.53 -13.24
C LEU A 137 22.14 -1.96 -12.25
N ARG A 138 22.23 -1.55 -11.00
CA ARG A 138 21.24 -1.84 -9.96
C ARG A 138 20.49 -0.56 -9.60
N VAL A 139 19.17 -0.63 -9.64
CA VAL A 139 18.27 0.42 -9.18
C VAL A 139 17.49 -0.11 -7.99
N SER A 140 17.33 0.70 -6.95
CA SER A 140 16.58 0.29 -5.78
C SER A 140 15.74 1.44 -5.22
N GLY A 141 14.59 1.05 -4.63
CA GLY A 141 13.68 1.96 -3.95
C GLY A 141 13.28 1.41 -2.59
N THR A 142 13.21 2.29 -1.61
CA THR A 142 12.71 1.96 -0.27
C THR A 142 11.20 2.18 -0.20
N GLN A 143 10.53 1.37 0.59
CA GLN A 143 9.07 1.47 0.80
C GLN A 143 8.64 2.67 1.65
N ASP A 144 9.55 3.56 2.05
CA ASP A 144 9.23 4.79 2.76
C ASP A 144 8.20 5.64 2.01
N SER A 145 8.36 5.73 0.69
CA SER A 145 7.39 6.43 -0.18
C SER A 145 6.02 5.75 -0.18
N VAL A 146 5.96 4.42 -0.01
CA VAL A 146 4.69 3.66 0.05
C VAL A 146 4.04 3.82 1.41
N PHE A 147 4.81 3.79 2.51
CA PHE A 147 4.27 4.03 3.85
C PHE A 147 3.74 5.45 4.00
N ALA A 148 4.46 6.46 3.52
CA ALA A 148 4.01 7.85 3.51
C ALA A 148 2.74 8.03 2.65
N LEU A 149 2.64 7.35 1.49
CA LEU A 149 1.44 7.37 0.67
C LEU A 149 0.27 6.65 1.35
N VAL A 150 0.51 5.50 1.99
CA VAL A 150 -0.51 4.77 2.75
C VAL A 150 -0.96 5.58 3.97
N GLU A 151 -0.07 6.22 4.71
CA GLU A 151 -0.39 7.08 5.84
C GLU A 151 -1.24 8.28 5.39
N ASN A 152 -0.88 8.92 4.29
CA ASN A 152 -1.65 10.01 3.69
C ASN A 152 -3.03 9.58 3.18
N LEU A 153 -3.23 8.30 2.83
CA LEU A 153 -4.52 7.75 2.41
C LEU A 153 -5.34 7.18 3.56
N VAL A 154 -4.70 6.57 4.56
CA VAL A 154 -5.39 5.93 5.69
C VAL A 154 -6.14 6.96 6.53
N LEU A 155 -5.54 8.12 6.79
CA LEU A 155 -6.18 9.15 7.61
C LEU A 155 -7.48 9.70 6.98
N PRO A 156 -7.51 10.12 5.69
CA PRO A 156 -8.77 10.47 5.02
C PRO A 156 -9.79 9.33 4.97
N LEU A 157 -9.36 8.08 4.74
CA LEU A 157 -10.23 6.92 4.74
C LEU A 157 -10.87 6.68 6.11
N CYS A 158 -10.12 6.84 7.21
CA CYS A 158 -10.66 6.76 8.56
C CYS A 158 -11.71 7.85 8.83
N TRP A 159 -11.51 9.07 8.35
CA TRP A 159 -12.49 10.14 8.45
C TRP A 159 -13.76 9.83 7.66
N ILE A 160 -13.65 9.32 6.44
CA ILE A 160 -14.79 8.88 5.63
C ILE A 160 -15.58 7.79 6.35
N LEU A 161 -14.90 6.79 6.91
CA LEU A 161 -15.52 5.72 7.70
C LEU A 161 -16.27 6.27 8.91
N LEU A 162 -15.67 7.20 9.64
CA LEU A 162 -16.30 7.83 10.81
C LEU A 162 -17.58 8.57 10.41
N ILE A 163 -17.53 9.35 9.34
CA ILE A 163 -18.68 10.07 8.81
C ILE A 163 -19.79 9.09 8.40
N MET A 164 -19.43 8.01 7.67
CA MET A 164 -20.39 6.98 7.26
C MET A 164 -21.03 6.27 8.45
N LEU A 165 -20.26 6.02 9.51
CA LEU A 165 -20.76 5.39 10.72
C LEU A 165 -21.73 6.31 11.48
N VAL A 166 -21.46 7.61 11.55
CA VAL A 166 -22.35 8.61 12.13
C VAL A 166 -23.64 8.71 11.32
N LEU A 167 -23.55 8.81 9.99
CA LEU A 167 -24.73 8.85 9.10
C LEU A 167 -25.59 7.59 9.24
N SER A 168 -24.96 6.41 9.27
CA SER A 168 -25.62 5.14 9.52
C SER A 168 -26.36 5.13 10.86
N GLY A 169 -25.77 5.70 11.91
CA GLY A 169 -26.39 5.83 13.23
C GLY A 169 -27.64 6.75 13.20
N ILE A 170 -27.56 7.85 12.47
CA ILE A 170 -28.70 8.77 12.28
C ILE A 170 -29.84 8.06 11.54
N ILE A 171 -29.54 7.40 10.41
CA ILE A 171 -30.53 6.66 9.62
C ILE A 171 -31.15 5.54 10.44
N ALA A 172 -30.34 4.74 11.15
CA ALA A 172 -30.81 3.67 12.02
C ALA A 172 -31.73 4.21 13.13
N SER A 173 -31.42 5.39 13.70
CA SER A 173 -32.26 6.05 14.71
C SER A 173 -33.60 6.47 14.14
N VAL A 174 -33.61 7.04 12.94
CA VAL A 174 -34.85 7.46 12.24
C VAL A 174 -35.72 6.25 11.91
N ILE A 175 -35.15 5.20 11.33
CA ILE A 175 -35.86 3.95 11.01
C ILE A 175 -36.40 3.31 12.30
N SER A 176 -35.60 3.22 13.33
CA SER A 176 -36.01 2.63 14.61
C SER A 176 -37.18 3.38 15.24
N LYS A 177 -37.19 4.72 15.17
CA LYS A 177 -38.29 5.54 15.70
C LYS A 177 -39.54 5.48 14.83
N LYS A 178 -39.41 5.52 13.50
CA LYS A 178 -40.56 5.62 12.57
C LYS A 178 -41.21 4.25 12.29
N ILE A 179 -40.44 3.15 12.28
CA ILE A 179 -40.97 1.84 11.88
C ILE A 179 -41.10 0.92 13.10
N VAL A 180 -40.02 0.78 13.88
CA VAL A 180 -40.00 -0.23 14.95
C VAL A 180 -40.83 0.20 16.16
N LYS A 181 -40.84 1.50 16.51
CA LYS A 181 -41.59 1.98 17.66
C LYS A 181 -43.11 1.80 17.48
N PRO A 182 -43.73 2.23 16.39
CA PRO A 182 -45.16 2.01 16.15
C PRO A 182 -45.55 0.53 16.17
N VAL A 183 -44.76 -0.32 15.52
CA VAL A 183 -45.00 -1.78 15.47
C VAL A 183 -44.99 -2.40 16.87
N ASN A 184 -44.10 -1.94 17.76
CA ASN A 184 -44.04 -2.42 19.14
C ASN A 184 -45.13 -1.85 20.05
N GLU A 185 -45.83 -0.80 19.62
CA GLU A 185 -46.95 -0.20 20.37
C GLU A 185 -48.31 -0.76 19.90
N LEU A 186 -48.35 -1.62 18.87
CA LEU A 186 -49.53 -2.34 18.46
C LEU A 186 -49.97 -3.34 19.54
N ASP A 187 -51.17 -3.19 20.04
CA ASP A 187 -51.82 -4.16 20.93
C ASP A 187 -52.41 -5.27 20.07
N LEU A 188 -51.86 -6.49 20.20
CA LEU A 188 -52.34 -7.68 19.50
C LEU A 188 -53.49 -8.35 20.21
N GLU A 189 -53.72 -8.04 21.50
CA GLU A 189 -54.82 -8.57 22.29
C GLU A 189 -56.11 -7.76 22.08
N HIS A 190 -55.96 -6.45 21.82
CA HIS A 190 -57.07 -5.51 21.55
C HIS A 190 -56.83 -4.72 20.27
N PRO A 191 -56.92 -5.36 19.10
CA PRO A 191 -56.60 -4.74 17.80
C PRO A 191 -57.47 -3.53 17.44
N GLU A 192 -58.68 -3.43 18.03
CA GLU A 192 -59.61 -2.33 17.87
C GLU A 192 -59.14 -1.04 18.59
N GLU A 193 -58.23 -1.12 19.54
CA GLU A 193 -57.66 0.04 20.25
C GLU A 193 -56.45 0.63 19.54
N ASN A 194 -55.93 -0.04 18.51
CA ASN A 194 -54.80 0.45 17.68
C ASN A 194 -55.30 1.59 16.81
N GLN A 195 -54.84 2.83 17.07
CA GLN A 195 -55.06 3.93 16.13
C GLN A 195 -54.27 3.63 14.84
N ILE A 196 -54.99 3.27 13.79
CA ILE A 196 -54.46 3.19 12.43
C ILE A 196 -54.29 4.65 11.98
N TYR A 197 -53.04 5.09 11.87
CA TYR A 197 -52.77 6.38 11.27
C TYR A 197 -53.15 6.31 9.78
N GLU A 198 -54.18 7.06 9.40
CA GLU A 198 -54.55 7.35 8.01
C GLU A 198 -53.43 8.18 7.32
#